data_94eb2eca90da6d56cd5239f38e42da25
#
_entry.id   94eb2eca90da6d56cd5239f38e42da25
#
_cell.length_a   1.000
_cell.length_b   1.000
_cell.length_c   1.000
_cell.angle_alpha   90.00
_cell.angle_beta   90.00
_cell.angle_gamma   90.00
#
_symmetry.space_group_name_H-M   'P 1'
#
loop_
_entity.id
_entity.type
_entity.pdbx_description
1 polymer ?
#
loop_
_entity_poly.entity_id
_entity_poly.type
_entity_poly.pdbx_seq_one_letter_code
_entity_poly.pdbx_strand_id
1 'polypeptide(L)'
;MDLAAERDYMFNHVYKQEQKRFYNLNMHGIDWDAMTKAYRKFLPHIDNNYDFAELLSEYLGELNVSHTGGRFRPQLKGDATATLGLLYDWNHNGKGLLISEVVEKGPFDHARSKVKAGNII
;
A
#
# COMPACT_ATOMS: atom_id res chain seq x y z
N MET A 1 2.63 19.86 -13.99
CA MET A 1 1.99 18.57 -14.33
C MET A 1 0.58 18.61 -13.77
N ASP A 2 -0.41 18.34 -14.58
CA ASP A 2 -1.82 18.32 -14.14
C ASP A 2 -2.14 16.91 -13.60
N LEU A 3 -2.10 16.77 -12.28
CA LEU A 3 -2.33 15.48 -11.60
C LEU A 3 -3.78 14.99 -11.70
N ALA A 4 -4.75 15.91 -11.87
CA ALA A 4 -6.14 15.53 -12.04
C ALA A 4 -6.36 14.91 -13.43
N ALA A 5 -5.82 15.54 -14.47
CA ALA A 5 -5.86 15.00 -15.83
C ALA A 5 -5.10 13.66 -15.95
N GLU A 6 -4.00 13.49 -15.22
CA GLU A 6 -3.27 12.22 -15.16
C GLU A 6 -4.10 11.10 -14.53
N ARG A 7 -4.79 11.36 -13.41
CA ARG A 7 -5.69 10.38 -12.77
C ARG A 7 -6.86 10.02 -13.66
N ASP A 8 -7.47 11.01 -14.35
CA ASP A 8 -8.55 10.74 -15.30
C ASP A 8 -8.07 9.85 -16.45
N TYR A 9 -6.88 10.13 -16.98
CA TYR A 9 -6.27 9.29 -18.01
C TYR A 9 -6.02 7.86 -17.51
N MET A 10 -5.45 7.70 -16.32
CA MET A 10 -5.18 6.39 -15.73
C MET A 10 -6.47 5.60 -15.47
N PHE A 11 -7.50 6.24 -14.95
CA PHE A 11 -8.81 5.63 -14.74
C PHE A 11 -9.44 5.14 -16.06
N ASN A 12 -9.39 5.98 -17.10
CA ASN A 12 -9.84 5.59 -18.44
C ASN A 12 -9.02 4.43 -19.02
N HIS A 13 -7.72 4.42 -18.75
CA HIS A 13 -6.85 3.35 -19.18
C HIS A 13 -7.23 2.02 -18.52
N VAL A 14 -7.47 2.01 -17.22
CA VAL A 14 -7.95 0.82 -16.49
C VAL A 14 -9.26 0.32 -17.08
N TYR A 15 -10.26 1.19 -17.24
CA TYR A 15 -11.53 0.84 -17.85
C TYR A 15 -11.35 0.10 -19.18
N LYS A 16 -10.57 0.67 -20.11
CA LYS A 16 -10.34 0.10 -21.44
C LYS A 16 -9.53 -1.20 -21.40
N GLN A 17 -8.56 -1.32 -20.49
CA GLN A 17 -7.76 -2.52 -20.38
C GLN A 17 -8.60 -3.69 -19.87
N GLU A 18 -9.40 -3.48 -18.83
CA GLU A 18 -10.30 -4.50 -18.32
C GLU A 18 -11.33 -4.91 -19.36
N GLN A 19 -12.00 -3.96 -20.01
CA GLN A 19 -12.96 -4.26 -21.07
C GLN A 19 -12.36 -5.11 -22.18
N LYS A 20 -11.08 -4.89 -22.54
CA LYS A 20 -10.40 -5.59 -23.64
C LYS A 20 -9.80 -6.93 -23.23
N ARG A 21 -9.33 -7.07 -22.00
CA ARG A 21 -8.46 -8.18 -21.56
C ARG A 21 -9.06 -9.07 -20.49
N PHE A 22 -10.18 -8.68 -19.92
CA PHE A 22 -10.83 -9.51 -18.91
C PHE A 22 -11.17 -10.86 -19.50
N TYR A 23 -10.84 -11.94 -18.80
CA TYR A 23 -10.95 -13.31 -19.33
C TYR A 23 -12.39 -13.76 -19.56
N ASN A 24 -13.35 -13.21 -18.81
CA ASN A 24 -14.77 -13.49 -18.95
C ASN A 24 -15.43 -12.36 -19.74
N LEU A 25 -15.86 -12.66 -20.98
CA LEU A 25 -16.45 -11.68 -21.89
C LEU A 25 -17.73 -11.02 -21.34
N ASN A 26 -18.42 -11.68 -20.40
CA ASN A 26 -19.60 -11.13 -19.72
C ASN A 26 -19.25 -10.40 -18.42
N MET A 27 -17.97 -10.09 -18.16
CA MET A 27 -17.51 -9.35 -16.97
C MET A 27 -18.12 -9.89 -15.66
N HIS A 28 -18.31 -11.21 -15.53
CA HIS A 28 -19.02 -11.87 -14.43
C HIS A 28 -20.47 -11.36 -14.23
N GLY A 29 -21.11 -10.85 -15.28
CA GLY A 29 -22.46 -10.28 -15.21
C GLY A 29 -22.50 -8.83 -14.72
N ILE A 30 -21.36 -8.17 -14.55
CA ILE A 30 -21.25 -6.78 -14.16
C ILE A 30 -21.49 -5.88 -15.36
N ASP A 31 -22.35 -4.88 -15.22
CA ASP A 31 -22.44 -3.76 -16.15
C ASP A 31 -21.23 -2.83 -15.94
N TRP A 32 -20.15 -3.13 -16.68
CA TRP A 32 -18.88 -2.43 -16.53
C TRP A 32 -18.96 -0.95 -16.86
N ASP A 33 -19.82 -0.58 -17.82
CA ASP A 33 -20.05 0.83 -18.19
C ASP A 33 -20.80 1.59 -17.10
N ALA A 34 -21.84 1.00 -16.53
CA ALA A 34 -22.57 1.59 -15.39
C ALA A 34 -21.67 1.73 -14.18
N MET A 35 -20.85 0.70 -13.86
CA MET A 35 -19.90 0.72 -12.77
C MET A 35 -18.83 1.81 -12.98
N THR A 36 -18.28 1.91 -14.19
CA THR A 36 -17.33 2.97 -14.53
C THR A 36 -17.90 4.36 -14.31
N LYS A 37 -19.17 4.59 -14.71
CA LYS A 37 -19.86 5.87 -14.48
C LYS A 37 -20.04 6.18 -13.00
N ALA A 38 -20.34 5.16 -12.18
CA ALA A 38 -20.52 5.32 -10.74
C ALA A 38 -19.21 5.75 -10.07
N TYR A 39 -18.10 5.04 -10.33
CA TYR A 39 -16.81 5.34 -9.73
C TYR A 39 -16.17 6.63 -10.25
N ARG A 40 -16.37 6.98 -11.53
CA ARG A 40 -15.86 8.22 -12.10
C ARG A 40 -16.31 9.48 -11.36
N LYS A 41 -17.46 9.47 -10.71
CA LYS A 41 -17.98 10.61 -9.93
C LYS A 41 -17.08 11.00 -8.76
N PHE A 42 -16.25 10.08 -8.28
CA PHE A 42 -15.33 10.32 -7.18
C PHE A 42 -14.02 11.01 -7.63
N LEU A 43 -13.62 10.88 -8.90
CA LEU A 43 -12.36 11.43 -9.41
C LEU A 43 -12.15 12.93 -9.10
N PRO A 44 -13.15 13.83 -9.25
CA PRO A 44 -12.98 15.24 -8.91
C PRO A 44 -12.70 15.51 -7.43
N HIS A 45 -12.96 14.55 -6.55
CA HIS A 45 -12.79 14.67 -5.10
C HIS A 45 -11.48 14.04 -4.60
N ILE A 46 -10.69 13.45 -5.50
CA ILE A 46 -9.42 12.79 -5.18
C ILE A 46 -8.27 13.75 -5.47
N ASP A 47 -7.54 14.12 -4.44
CA ASP A 47 -6.42 15.04 -4.51
C ASP A 47 -5.04 14.39 -4.36
N ASN A 48 -4.97 13.13 -3.93
CA ASN A 48 -3.73 12.39 -3.70
C ASN A 48 -3.75 10.98 -4.32
N ASN A 49 -2.57 10.36 -4.42
CA ASN A 49 -2.42 9.07 -5.07
C ASN A 49 -2.75 7.87 -4.17
N TYR A 50 -2.85 8.05 -2.86
CA TYR A 50 -3.32 6.99 -1.96
C TYR A 50 -4.81 6.76 -2.16
N ASP A 51 -5.62 7.82 -2.09
CA ASP A 51 -7.06 7.75 -2.32
C ASP A 51 -7.38 7.31 -3.76
N PHE A 52 -6.54 7.71 -4.74
CA PHE A 52 -6.69 7.23 -6.11
C PHE A 52 -6.44 5.72 -6.23
N ALA A 53 -5.44 5.19 -5.54
CA ALA A 53 -5.17 3.76 -5.52
C ALA A 53 -6.30 2.97 -4.83
N GLU A 54 -6.87 3.53 -3.77
CA GLU A 54 -8.04 2.96 -3.07
C GLU A 54 -9.25 2.92 -4.01
N LEU A 55 -9.57 4.05 -4.67
CA LEU A 55 -10.63 4.12 -5.66
C LEU A 55 -10.47 3.04 -6.75
N LEU A 56 -9.26 2.87 -7.27
CA LEU A 56 -8.98 1.83 -8.27
C LEU A 56 -9.14 0.42 -7.70
N SER A 57 -8.76 0.19 -6.44
CA SER A 57 -8.91 -1.10 -5.79
C SER A 57 -10.37 -1.47 -5.59
N GLU A 58 -11.19 -0.54 -5.12
CA GLU A 58 -12.63 -0.73 -4.98
C GLU A 58 -13.30 -0.98 -6.34
N TYR A 59 -13.01 -0.12 -7.31
CA TYR A 59 -13.55 -0.24 -8.67
C TYR A 59 -13.22 -1.58 -9.33
N LEU A 60 -11.97 -2.04 -9.23
CA LEU A 60 -11.56 -3.34 -9.75
C LEU A 60 -12.10 -4.51 -8.93
N GLY A 61 -12.35 -4.30 -7.64
CA GLY A 61 -12.98 -5.27 -6.75
C GLY A 61 -14.39 -5.70 -7.18
N GLU A 62 -15.12 -4.80 -7.86
CA GLU A 62 -16.45 -5.09 -8.39
C GLU A 62 -16.45 -6.25 -9.40
N LEU A 63 -15.33 -6.51 -10.07
CA LEU A 63 -15.19 -7.65 -10.97
C LEU A 63 -15.19 -9.01 -10.26
N ASN A 64 -15.11 -9.01 -8.93
CA ASN A 64 -15.16 -10.20 -8.07
C ASN A 64 -14.16 -11.29 -8.50
N VAL A 65 -12.91 -10.89 -8.70
CA VAL A 65 -11.79 -11.79 -9.00
C VAL A 65 -10.61 -11.53 -8.08
N SER A 66 -9.86 -12.57 -7.79
CA SER A 66 -8.61 -12.45 -7.03
C SER A 66 -7.54 -11.73 -7.85
N HIS A 67 -6.64 -11.03 -7.14
CA HIS A 67 -5.48 -10.33 -7.72
C HIS A 67 -5.81 -9.10 -8.59
N THR A 68 -7.00 -8.52 -8.47
CA THR A 68 -7.32 -7.20 -8.99
C THR A 68 -7.12 -6.14 -7.91
N GLY A 69 -6.69 -4.95 -8.28
CA GLY A 69 -6.54 -3.82 -7.36
C GLY A 69 -5.51 -2.79 -7.82
N GLY A 70 -5.54 -1.63 -7.19
CA GLY A 70 -4.59 -0.55 -7.36
C GLY A 70 -3.66 -0.44 -6.14
N ARG A 71 -2.41 -0.02 -6.34
CA ARG A 71 -1.50 0.27 -5.24
C ARG A 71 -0.62 1.46 -5.57
N PHE A 72 -0.54 2.40 -4.68
CA PHE A 72 0.44 3.47 -4.74
C PHE A 72 1.65 3.13 -3.87
N ARG A 73 2.84 3.23 -4.46
CA ARG A 73 4.12 3.10 -3.75
C ARG A 73 4.91 4.39 -3.97
N PRO A 74 4.96 5.28 -2.98
CA PRO A 74 5.76 6.49 -3.10
C PRO A 74 7.23 6.11 -3.27
N GLN A 75 7.91 6.83 -4.15
CA GLN A 75 9.37 6.77 -4.17
C GLN A 75 9.88 7.58 -2.99
N LEU A 76 10.34 6.89 -1.95
CA LEU A 76 11.01 7.53 -0.83
C LEU A 76 12.35 8.06 -1.33
N LYS A 77 12.54 9.36 -1.24
CA LYS A 77 13.84 9.99 -1.50
C LYS A 77 14.64 9.93 -0.20
N GLY A 78 15.80 9.33 -0.24
CA GLY A 78 16.72 9.22 0.89
C GLY A 78 17.27 7.80 1.05
N ASP A 79 18.22 7.67 1.95
CA ASP A 79 18.80 6.38 2.28
C ASP A 79 17.81 5.52 3.08
N ALA A 80 17.70 4.26 2.74
CA ALA A 80 16.89 3.33 3.50
C ALA A 80 17.52 3.13 4.89
N THR A 81 16.74 3.36 5.94
CA THR A 81 17.17 3.06 7.30
C THR A 81 17.22 1.54 7.50
N ALA A 82 18.42 1.03 7.82
CA ALA A 82 18.58 -0.38 8.14
C ALA A 82 17.83 -0.72 9.44
N THR A 83 17.25 -1.91 9.48
CA THR A 83 16.68 -2.42 10.73
C THR A 83 17.78 -2.65 11.77
N LEU A 84 17.52 -2.31 13.01
CA LEU A 84 18.44 -2.57 14.11
C LEU A 84 18.39 -4.05 14.58
N GLY A 85 17.38 -4.81 14.16
CA GLY A 85 17.19 -6.19 14.62
C GLY A 85 16.88 -6.26 16.12
N LEU A 86 16.08 -5.30 16.60
CA LEU A 86 15.63 -5.22 18.00
C LEU A 86 14.11 -5.30 18.05
N LEU A 87 13.57 -6.07 18.97
CA LEU A 87 12.16 -6.07 19.31
C LEU A 87 11.96 -5.27 20.60
N TYR A 88 10.82 -4.60 20.72
CA TYR A 88 10.54 -3.71 21.83
C TYR A 88 9.31 -4.15 22.61
N ASP A 89 9.34 -3.94 23.93
CA ASP A 89 8.18 -4.13 24.79
C ASP A 89 7.28 -2.88 24.73
N TRP A 90 6.17 -2.99 24.01
CA TRP A 90 5.18 -1.92 23.86
C TRP A 90 4.36 -1.65 25.12
N ASN A 91 4.45 -2.51 26.15
CA ASN A 91 3.80 -2.28 27.45
C ASN A 91 4.71 -1.52 28.43
N HIS A 92 5.94 -1.20 28.04
CA HIS A 92 6.85 -0.42 28.86
C HIS A 92 6.33 1.02 29.01
N ASN A 93 6.06 1.44 30.25
CA ASN A 93 5.53 2.76 30.57
C ASN A 93 6.60 3.77 31.03
N GLY A 94 7.87 3.40 31.01
CA GLY A 94 9.00 4.29 31.32
C GLY A 94 9.44 5.15 30.15
N LYS A 95 10.46 5.99 30.40
CA LYS A 95 11.10 6.74 29.30
C LYS A 95 11.95 5.79 28.46
N GLY A 96 11.98 6.03 27.13
CA GLY A 96 12.74 5.24 26.18
C GLY A 96 12.01 3.96 25.71
N LEU A 97 12.69 3.15 24.92
CA LEU A 97 12.19 1.90 24.40
C LEU A 97 12.89 0.74 25.12
N LEU A 98 12.12 -0.10 25.81
CA LEU A 98 12.63 -1.31 26.44
C LEU A 98 12.83 -2.39 25.37
N ILE A 99 14.03 -2.89 25.21
CA ILE A 99 14.35 -3.99 24.31
C ILE A 99 13.84 -5.28 24.94
N SER A 100 12.89 -5.95 24.28
CA SER A 100 12.40 -7.27 24.70
C SER A 100 13.28 -8.40 24.18
N GLU A 101 13.83 -8.23 22.95
CA GLU A 101 14.64 -9.25 22.30
C GLU A 101 15.65 -8.64 21.32
N VAL A 102 16.80 -9.25 21.17
CA VAL A 102 17.77 -9.00 20.09
C VAL A 102 17.63 -10.13 19.08
N VAL A 103 17.29 -9.80 17.85
CA VAL A 103 17.06 -10.79 16.79
C VAL A 103 18.35 -11.57 16.49
N GLU A 104 18.29 -12.89 16.54
CA GLU A 104 19.40 -13.78 16.23
C GLU A 104 20.01 -13.48 14.85
N LYS A 105 21.33 -13.41 14.76
CA LYS A 105 22.08 -13.00 13.55
C LYS A 105 21.75 -11.59 13.06
N GLY A 106 21.08 -10.77 13.85
CA GLY A 106 20.83 -9.35 13.58
C GLY A 106 22.06 -8.49 13.85
N PRO A 107 21.96 -7.17 13.50
CA PRO A 107 23.11 -6.24 13.62
C PRO A 107 23.71 -6.14 15.03
N PHE A 108 22.93 -6.38 16.08
CA PHE A 108 23.40 -6.34 17.46
C PHE A 108 23.66 -7.73 18.09
N ASP A 109 23.40 -8.82 17.36
CA ASP A 109 23.68 -10.18 17.83
C ASP A 109 25.11 -10.59 17.51
N HIS A 110 26.07 -10.03 18.23
CA HIS A 110 27.48 -10.39 18.12
C HIS A 110 28.23 -10.20 19.45
N ALA A 111 29.35 -10.89 19.62
CA ALA A 111 30.10 -10.96 20.89
C ALA A 111 30.56 -9.58 21.43
N ARG A 112 30.71 -8.57 20.59
CA ARG A 112 31.12 -7.21 21.01
C ARG A 112 29.95 -6.30 21.34
N SER A 113 28.69 -6.74 21.05
CA SER A 113 27.52 -5.94 21.33
C SER A 113 27.26 -5.84 22.82
N LYS A 114 27.00 -4.61 23.27
CA LYS A 114 26.54 -4.33 24.64
C LYS A 114 25.01 -4.24 24.72
N VAL A 115 24.33 -4.26 23.57
CA VAL A 115 22.88 -4.17 23.47
C VAL A 115 22.28 -5.55 23.75
N LYS A 116 21.37 -5.63 24.73
CA LYS A 116 20.74 -6.87 25.17
C LYS A 116 19.27 -6.64 25.51
N ALA A 117 18.48 -7.70 25.54
CA ALA A 117 17.16 -7.68 26.14
C ALA A 117 17.24 -7.12 27.58
N GLY A 118 16.26 -6.30 27.93
CA GLY A 118 16.23 -5.55 29.19
C GLY A 118 16.92 -4.19 29.15
N ASN A 119 17.68 -3.84 28.11
CA ASN A 119 18.21 -2.48 27.97
C ASN A 119 17.10 -1.51 27.52
N ILE A 120 17.24 -0.27 27.94
CA ILE A 120 16.39 0.85 27.51
C ILE A 120 17.23 1.79 26.62
N ILE A 121 16.69 2.17 25.47
CA ILE A 121 17.31 3.11 24.52
C ILE A 121 16.43 4.32 24.28
#